data_fffec5e5495b46ec7f08735aacc3878e
#
_entry.id   fffec5e5495b46ec7f08735aacc3878e
#
_cell.length_a   1.000
_cell.length_b   1.000
_cell.length_c   1.000
_cell.angle_alpha   90.00
_cell.angle_beta   90.00
_cell.angle_gamma   90.00
#
_symmetry.space_group_name_H-M   'P 1'
#
loop_
_entity.id
_entity.type
_entity.pdbx_description
1 polymer ?
#
loop_
_entity_poly.entity_id
_entity_poly.type
_entity_poly.pdbx_seq_one_letter_code
_entity_poly.pdbx_strand_id
1 'polypeptide(L)'
;MNDTFICDVNGSTEPFPHFWEHTVGSCHATMVLRADWQKQLLRCHKELGFQHVRFHGLLSDDMGTLMCEMDQLVYSFFNADQICDFLLSIGMKPFMELSFMPSTLSSGNDIVFHYKGNITPPRDYNAWATLINKLVQHWVTRYGIEKVSEWFFEIWNEPNLAAFWTGTQQDYFTLYQHSAKAIKDVHASLKVGGPATAENAWIPEFIDFCEKNAVPVDFISTHHYPTDAFGKPGDDTIGQLAASKRSVLREQMIKTKEQAKGKPVYYTEWSTSSNPFDDLHDEPYAAAFITKTIMEARGQVQGYSYWTFSDIFEENYFSSIPFHGGFGLLNIYGVPKPAYRAYELLHRLGNNILAVDGQHETVDVWIVENKNYINVLMTNFSLPRHPVKTEIIKIQLDNITQVKEVFVERIDDAHANTRQAWVAMGQPDSLLPEQVVALEAVSTLIREPLLFKFENNSVLLEVEMLPQATVLITIEIV
;
A
#
# COMPACT_ATOMS: atom_id res chain seq x y z
N MET A 1 10.79 -6.49 -32.43
CA MET A 1 9.59 -6.39 -31.61
C MET A 1 8.77 -5.23 -32.15
N ASN A 2 7.47 -5.26 -31.99
CA ASN A 2 6.63 -4.21 -32.52
C ASN A 2 6.53 -3.09 -31.49
N ASP A 3 7.22 -1.96 -31.72
CA ASP A 3 7.26 -0.82 -30.78
C ASP A 3 5.98 0.03 -30.86
N THR A 4 4.89 -0.54 -31.43
CA THR A 4 3.62 0.13 -31.64
C THR A 4 2.52 -0.51 -30.82
N PHE A 5 1.78 0.30 -30.07
CA PHE A 5 0.59 -0.07 -29.33
C PHE A 5 -0.63 0.59 -29.98
N ILE A 6 -1.69 -0.18 -30.16
CA ILE A 6 -2.90 0.25 -30.86
C ILE A 6 -4.11 0.08 -29.94
N CYS A 7 -4.99 1.07 -29.93
CA CYS A 7 -6.25 1.01 -29.19
C CYS A 7 -7.38 1.65 -29.99
N ASP A 8 -8.49 0.94 -30.08
CA ASP A 8 -9.76 1.49 -30.55
C ASP A 8 -10.50 2.12 -29.35
N VAL A 9 -10.64 3.45 -29.35
CA VAL A 9 -11.30 4.16 -28.22
C VAL A 9 -12.80 3.93 -28.15
N ASN A 10 -13.44 3.42 -29.23
CA ASN A 10 -14.82 2.97 -29.24
C ASN A 10 -14.97 1.47 -28.90
N GLY A 11 -13.87 0.81 -28.57
CA GLY A 11 -13.85 -0.60 -28.18
C GLY A 11 -14.57 -0.87 -26.86
N SER A 12 -14.65 -2.13 -26.49
CA SER A 12 -15.22 -2.52 -25.19
C SER A 12 -14.32 -2.07 -24.04
N THR A 13 -14.93 -1.47 -23.02
CA THR A 13 -14.27 -1.10 -21.78
C THR A 13 -14.54 -2.11 -20.67
N GLU A 14 -13.61 -2.20 -19.72
CA GLU A 14 -13.80 -2.93 -18.48
C GLU A 14 -13.78 -1.95 -17.30
N PRO A 15 -14.58 -2.19 -16.24
CA PRO A 15 -14.51 -1.39 -15.03
C PRO A 15 -13.09 -1.40 -14.43
N PHE A 16 -12.65 -0.22 -14.01
CA PHE A 16 -11.34 -0.02 -13.41
C PHE A 16 -11.50 0.67 -12.04
N PRO A 17 -11.93 -0.07 -11.00
CA PRO A 17 -12.05 0.48 -9.66
C PRO A 17 -10.65 0.78 -9.10
N HIS A 18 -10.53 1.89 -8.36
CA HIS A 18 -9.28 2.33 -7.73
C HIS A 18 -9.04 1.57 -6.41
N PHE A 19 -8.86 0.26 -6.47
CA PHE A 19 -8.68 -0.61 -5.31
C PHE A 19 -7.42 -0.28 -4.48
N TRP A 20 -6.43 0.39 -5.07
CA TRP A 20 -5.21 0.85 -4.39
C TRP A 20 -5.46 2.06 -3.47
N GLU A 21 -6.57 2.76 -3.63
CA GLU A 21 -7.00 3.86 -2.75
C GLU A 21 -7.72 3.36 -1.50
N HIS A 22 -8.06 2.07 -1.46
CA HIS A 22 -8.82 1.50 -0.35
C HIS A 22 -8.08 1.68 0.99
N THR A 23 -6.81 1.35 1.05
CA THR A 23 -6.01 1.38 2.29
C THR A 23 -4.56 1.75 1.98
N VAL A 24 -3.92 2.45 2.91
CA VAL A 24 -2.47 2.67 2.94
C VAL A 24 -1.90 2.23 4.29
N GLY A 25 -0.68 1.72 4.28
CA GLY A 25 0.04 1.28 5.48
C GLY A 25 0.73 2.42 6.22
N SER A 26 0.91 2.19 7.50
CA SER A 26 1.77 2.99 8.39
C SER A 26 2.40 2.07 9.44
N CYS A 27 3.41 2.55 10.17
CA CYS A 27 4.08 1.70 11.16
C CYS A 27 3.27 1.50 12.44
N HIS A 28 3.43 2.34 13.44
CA HIS A 28 3.01 2.12 14.83
C HIS A 28 1.90 3.09 15.25
N ALA A 29 0.95 2.62 16.05
CA ALA A 29 -0.23 3.39 16.46
C ALA A 29 0.10 4.70 17.17
N THR A 30 1.15 4.77 17.99
CA THR A 30 1.54 6.02 18.67
C THR A 30 2.00 7.09 17.70
N MET A 31 2.49 6.73 16.52
CA MET A 31 2.85 7.70 15.48
C MET A 31 1.63 8.48 14.98
N VAL A 32 0.44 7.87 15.00
CA VAL A 32 -0.81 8.54 14.60
C VAL A 32 -1.15 9.73 15.49
N LEU A 33 -0.64 9.75 16.73
CA LEU A 33 -0.82 10.86 17.68
C LEU A 33 0.09 12.06 17.39
N ARG A 34 1.05 11.93 16.46
CA ARG A 34 1.97 13.01 16.06
C ARG A 34 1.33 13.96 15.06
N ALA A 35 1.51 15.25 15.27
CA ALA A 35 0.97 16.29 14.40
C ALA A 35 1.55 16.27 12.97
N ASP A 36 2.83 15.93 12.83
CA ASP A 36 3.51 15.83 11.53
C ASP A 36 2.99 14.62 10.72
N TRP A 37 2.82 13.46 11.36
CA TRP A 37 2.20 12.28 10.76
C TRP A 37 0.78 12.59 10.28
N GLN A 38 -0.05 13.22 11.13
CA GLN A 38 -1.42 13.61 10.81
C GLN A 38 -1.49 14.57 9.60
N LYS A 39 -0.56 15.54 9.54
CA LYS A 39 -0.45 16.44 8.40
C LYS A 39 -0.11 15.71 7.10
N GLN A 40 0.83 14.76 7.15
CA GLN A 40 1.22 13.96 5.99
C GLN A 40 0.09 13.03 5.54
N LEU A 41 -0.61 12.35 6.45
CA LEU A 41 -1.75 11.51 6.09
C LEU A 41 -2.89 12.31 5.44
N LEU A 42 -3.22 13.48 6.00
CA LEU A 42 -4.23 14.37 5.42
C LEU A 42 -3.87 14.77 3.98
N ARG A 43 -2.59 15.03 3.71
CA ARG A 43 -2.08 15.29 2.36
C ARG A 43 -2.30 14.09 1.45
N CYS A 44 -1.86 12.90 1.86
CA CYS A 44 -2.03 11.66 1.10
C CYS A 44 -3.52 11.35 0.82
N HIS A 45 -4.38 11.52 1.81
CA HIS A 45 -5.83 11.34 1.62
C HIS A 45 -6.39 12.27 0.53
N LYS A 46 -6.01 13.55 0.55
CA LYS A 46 -6.53 14.56 -0.40
C LYS A 46 -5.97 14.43 -1.80
N GLU A 47 -4.68 14.11 -1.93
CA GLU A 47 -3.97 14.12 -3.20
C GLU A 47 -3.91 12.75 -3.87
N LEU A 48 -4.04 11.65 -3.09
CA LEU A 48 -3.90 10.27 -3.57
C LEU A 48 -5.16 9.41 -3.38
N GLY A 49 -6.21 9.94 -2.72
CA GLY A 49 -7.51 9.29 -2.58
C GLY A 49 -7.59 8.18 -1.52
N PHE A 50 -6.57 7.92 -0.71
CA PHE A 50 -6.60 6.86 0.31
C PHE A 50 -7.77 7.03 1.28
N GLN A 51 -8.53 5.94 1.51
CA GLN A 51 -9.76 5.93 2.31
C GLN A 51 -9.56 5.36 3.70
N HIS A 52 -8.65 4.40 3.86
CA HIS A 52 -8.33 3.76 5.14
C HIS A 52 -6.83 3.86 5.41
N VAL A 53 -6.46 3.75 6.68
CA VAL A 53 -5.07 3.58 7.10
C VAL A 53 -4.96 2.39 8.05
N ARG A 54 -3.91 1.57 7.86
CA ARG A 54 -3.54 0.43 8.70
C ARG A 54 -2.24 0.74 9.44
N PHE A 55 -2.16 0.37 10.70
CA PHE A 55 -0.98 0.55 11.55
C PHE A 55 -0.91 -0.55 12.61
N HIS A 56 0.31 -0.85 13.06
CA HIS A 56 0.59 -1.85 14.08
C HIS A 56 0.31 -1.37 15.51
N GLY A 57 0.23 -2.32 16.43
CA GLY A 57 0.46 -2.07 17.85
C GLY A 57 -0.57 -1.22 18.57
N LEU A 58 -1.83 -1.22 18.12
CA LEU A 58 -2.91 -0.51 18.80
C LEU A 58 -3.10 -0.94 20.26
N LEU A 59 -2.78 -2.21 20.57
CA LEU A 59 -2.95 -2.80 21.90
C LEU A 59 -1.63 -2.87 22.69
N SER A 60 -0.52 -2.39 22.12
CA SER A 60 0.77 -2.31 22.80
C SER A 60 0.69 -1.43 24.06
N ASP A 61 1.57 -1.69 25.02
CA ASP A 61 1.53 -1.04 26.35
C ASP A 61 1.66 0.49 26.28
N ASP A 62 2.38 1.02 25.32
CA ASP A 62 2.56 2.47 25.12
C ASP A 62 1.28 3.18 24.62
N MET A 63 0.31 2.42 24.07
CA MET A 63 -1.03 2.94 23.77
C MET A 63 -1.91 3.02 25.04
N GLY A 64 -1.54 2.31 26.10
CA GLY A 64 -2.25 2.33 27.38
C GLY A 64 -3.67 1.76 27.34
N THR A 65 -3.97 0.89 26.35
CA THR A 65 -5.32 0.32 26.18
C THR A 65 -5.72 -0.63 27.30
N LEU A 66 -4.74 -1.31 27.89
CA LEU A 66 -4.92 -2.21 29.02
C LEU A 66 -3.76 -2.11 30.00
N MET A 67 -4.06 -1.85 31.26
CA MET A 67 -3.10 -1.77 32.34
C MET A 67 -3.55 -2.64 33.51
N CYS A 68 -2.62 -2.96 34.41
CA CYS A 68 -2.93 -3.60 35.67
C CYS A 68 -2.60 -2.62 36.80
N GLU A 69 -3.59 -2.26 37.60
CA GLU A 69 -3.43 -1.40 38.78
C GLU A 69 -4.04 -2.08 40.01
N MET A 70 -3.25 -2.25 41.06
CA MET A 70 -3.68 -2.94 42.31
C MET A 70 -4.36 -4.30 42.02
N ASP A 71 -3.75 -5.11 41.17
CA ASP A 71 -4.26 -6.43 40.72
C ASP A 71 -5.60 -6.40 39.95
N GLN A 72 -6.00 -5.23 39.50
CA GLN A 72 -7.21 -5.07 38.65
C GLN A 72 -6.85 -4.63 37.24
N LEU A 73 -7.54 -5.21 36.23
CA LEU A 73 -7.41 -4.79 34.86
C LEU A 73 -8.15 -3.46 34.64
N VAL A 74 -7.43 -2.46 34.18
CA VAL A 74 -7.94 -1.13 33.84
C VAL A 74 -7.90 -0.97 32.33
N TYR A 75 -9.05 -0.71 31.74
CA TYR A 75 -9.21 -0.46 30.29
C TYR A 75 -9.28 1.04 30.05
N SER A 76 -8.43 1.54 29.14
CA SER A 76 -8.42 2.94 28.73
C SER A 76 -8.28 3.04 27.21
N PHE A 77 -9.30 3.56 26.54
CA PHE A 77 -9.30 3.67 25.07
C PHE A 77 -9.05 5.11 24.60
N PHE A 78 -8.59 5.99 25.49
CA PHE A 78 -8.42 7.41 25.20
C PHE A 78 -7.48 7.67 24.02
N ASN A 79 -6.33 7.02 23.95
CA ASN A 79 -5.39 7.18 22.84
C ASN A 79 -5.96 6.57 21.55
N ALA A 80 -6.61 5.40 21.62
CA ALA A 80 -7.28 4.78 20.50
C ALA A 80 -8.42 5.66 19.95
N ASP A 81 -9.17 6.31 20.84
CA ASP A 81 -10.21 7.29 20.47
C ASP A 81 -9.63 8.51 19.75
N GLN A 82 -8.49 9.05 20.24
CA GLN A 82 -7.84 10.19 19.55
C GLN A 82 -7.43 9.84 18.12
N ILE A 83 -6.97 8.61 17.89
CA ILE A 83 -6.69 8.11 16.54
C ILE A 83 -7.97 8.08 15.69
N CYS A 84 -9.02 7.44 16.19
CA CYS A 84 -10.30 7.34 15.48
C CYS A 84 -10.93 8.71 15.23
N ASP A 85 -10.93 9.60 16.24
CA ASP A 85 -11.46 10.97 16.14
C ASP A 85 -10.73 11.75 15.03
N PHE A 86 -9.40 11.65 14.98
CA PHE A 86 -8.62 12.28 13.91
C PHE A 86 -8.98 11.72 12.53
N LEU A 87 -8.95 10.39 12.34
CA LEU A 87 -9.24 9.75 11.05
C LEU A 87 -10.64 10.14 10.56
N LEU A 88 -11.64 10.03 11.41
CA LEU A 88 -13.02 10.40 11.07
C LEU A 88 -13.17 11.89 10.75
N SER A 89 -12.41 12.77 11.44
CA SER A 89 -12.43 14.21 11.20
C SER A 89 -11.97 14.62 9.80
N ILE A 90 -11.07 13.82 9.21
CA ILE A 90 -10.56 14.05 7.85
C ILE A 90 -11.27 13.22 6.78
N GLY A 91 -12.30 12.42 7.14
CA GLY A 91 -13.06 11.59 6.21
C GLY A 91 -12.45 10.20 5.94
N MET A 92 -11.37 9.84 6.63
CA MET A 92 -10.75 8.51 6.56
C MET A 92 -11.36 7.55 7.59
N LYS A 93 -11.10 6.26 7.39
CA LYS A 93 -11.54 5.18 8.27
C LYS A 93 -10.35 4.33 8.69
N PRO A 94 -10.38 3.71 9.88
CA PRO A 94 -9.34 2.78 10.26
C PRO A 94 -9.51 1.41 9.57
N PHE A 95 -8.38 0.80 9.19
CA PHE A 95 -8.24 -0.63 8.98
C PHE A 95 -7.50 -1.14 10.21
N MET A 96 -8.25 -1.62 11.22
CA MET A 96 -7.73 -1.91 12.55
C MET A 96 -6.99 -3.24 12.59
N GLU A 97 -5.67 -3.19 12.69
CA GLU A 97 -4.86 -4.34 13.08
C GLU A 97 -4.86 -4.46 14.61
N LEU A 98 -5.40 -5.56 15.13
CA LEU A 98 -5.49 -5.82 16.57
C LEU A 98 -4.23 -6.54 17.05
N SER A 99 -3.17 -5.77 17.32
CA SER A 99 -1.86 -6.15 17.84
C SER A 99 -1.28 -5.01 18.69
N PHE A 100 -0.14 -5.14 19.35
CA PHE A 100 0.48 -6.38 19.80
C PHE A 100 -0.08 -6.77 21.18
N MET A 101 0.44 -7.84 21.81
CA MET A 101 -0.09 -8.34 23.08
C MET A 101 0.19 -7.36 24.21
N PRO A 102 -0.81 -6.87 24.97
CA PRO A 102 -0.56 -6.13 26.20
C PRO A 102 0.24 -7.01 27.19
N SER A 103 1.26 -6.47 27.84
CA SER A 103 2.10 -7.24 28.79
C SER A 103 1.29 -7.88 29.92
N THR A 104 0.18 -7.24 30.32
CA THR A 104 -0.76 -7.76 31.32
C THR A 104 -1.44 -9.07 30.89
N LEU A 105 -1.54 -9.38 29.61
CA LEU A 105 -2.14 -10.61 29.07
C LEU A 105 -1.10 -11.57 28.51
N SER A 106 0.12 -11.15 28.30
CA SER A 106 1.16 -11.93 27.58
C SER A 106 1.57 -13.19 28.35
N SER A 107 1.87 -14.27 27.62
CA SER A 107 2.42 -15.51 28.20
C SER A 107 3.94 -15.47 28.38
N GLY A 108 4.62 -14.49 27.77
CA GLY A 108 6.08 -14.32 27.79
C GLY A 108 6.49 -12.86 27.60
N ASN A 109 7.80 -12.66 27.40
CA ASN A 109 8.41 -11.33 27.33
C ASN A 109 9.14 -11.08 26.00
N ASP A 110 8.91 -11.92 24.97
CA ASP A 110 9.50 -11.72 23.66
C ASP A 110 8.85 -10.52 22.98
N ILE A 111 9.69 -9.67 22.40
CA ILE A 111 9.29 -8.37 21.85
C ILE A 111 9.85 -8.16 20.47
N VAL A 112 9.17 -7.34 19.69
CA VAL A 112 9.60 -6.87 18.36
C VAL A 112 9.73 -5.35 18.37
N PHE A 113 10.56 -4.84 17.49
CA PHE A 113 10.81 -3.43 17.26
C PHE A 113 11.34 -2.66 18.50
N HIS A 114 11.79 -1.44 18.28
CA HIS A 114 12.34 -0.64 19.36
C HIS A 114 11.28 -0.19 20.38
N TYR A 115 10.02 -0.10 19.97
CA TYR A 115 8.89 0.22 20.87
C TYR A 115 8.36 -0.99 21.67
N LYS A 116 9.05 -2.14 21.55
CA LYS A 116 8.84 -3.33 22.39
C LYS A 116 7.46 -3.94 22.32
N GLY A 117 6.86 -4.03 21.13
CA GLY A 117 5.62 -4.77 20.92
C GLY A 117 5.77 -6.23 21.37
N ASN A 118 4.95 -6.71 22.30
CA ASN A 118 5.02 -8.08 22.79
C ASN A 118 4.39 -9.05 21.78
N ILE A 119 5.14 -10.08 21.37
CA ILE A 119 4.80 -11.02 20.31
C ILE A 119 4.40 -12.42 20.82
N THR A 120 4.14 -12.56 22.13
CA THR A 120 3.76 -13.85 22.70
C THR A 120 2.24 -14.06 22.67
N PRO A 121 1.76 -15.32 22.66
CA PRO A 121 0.33 -15.62 22.84
C PRO A 121 -0.21 -15.06 24.18
N PRO A 122 -1.52 -14.86 24.31
CA PRO A 122 -2.09 -14.51 25.60
C PRO A 122 -2.02 -15.70 26.56
N ARG A 123 -1.86 -15.43 27.86
CA ARG A 123 -1.98 -16.46 28.92
C ARG A 123 -3.40 -17.01 29.02
N ASP A 124 -4.39 -16.19 28.69
CA ASP A 124 -5.81 -16.52 28.69
C ASP A 124 -6.50 -15.88 27.47
N TYR A 125 -6.93 -16.71 26.54
CA TYR A 125 -7.63 -16.28 25.33
C TYR A 125 -9.00 -15.64 25.64
N ASN A 126 -9.64 -15.97 26.77
CA ASN A 126 -10.91 -15.32 27.16
C ASN A 126 -10.66 -13.89 27.69
N ALA A 127 -9.55 -13.67 28.40
CA ALA A 127 -9.16 -12.33 28.80
C ALA A 127 -8.82 -11.44 27.58
N TRP A 128 -8.13 -11.99 26.58
CA TRP A 128 -7.92 -11.34 25.29
C TRP A 128 -9.24 -11.03 24.60
N ALA A 129 -10.14 -12.00 24.45
CA ALA A 129 -11.45 -11.79 23.85
C ALA A 129 -12.27 -10.71 24.58
N THR A 130 -12.14 -10.63 25.90
CA THR A 130 -12.78 -9.58 26.71
C THR A 130 -12.24 -8.19 26.37
N LEU A 131 -10.92 -8.04 26.21
CA LEU A 131 -10.32 -6.77 25.75
C LEU A 131 -10.88 -6.36 24.39
N ILE A 132 -10.86 -7.27 23.42
CA ILE A 132 -11.35 -7.00 22.06
C ILE A 132 -12.84 -6.62 22.07
N ASN A 133 -13.68 -7.38 22.79
CA ASN A 133 -15.11 -7.09 22.88
C ASN A 133 -15.36 -5.71 23.51
N LYS A 134 -14.69 -5.37 24.63
CA LYS A 134 -14.82 -4.07 25.29
C LYS A 134 -14.40 -2.92 24.38
N LEU A 135 -13.29 -3.05 23.67
CA LEU A 135 -12.79 -2.03 22.75
C LEU A 135 -13.79 -1.79 21.62
N VAL A 136 -14.23 -2.86 20.94
CA VAL A 136 -15.17 -2.74 19.82
C VAL A 136 -16.54 -2.25 20.28
N GLN A 137 -17.04 -2.72 21.42
CA GLN A 137 -18.29 -2.23 22.03
C GLN A 137 -18.20 -0.75 22.38
N HIS A 138 -17.05 -0.29 22.90
CA HIS A 138 -16.79 1.12 23.17
C HIS A 138 -16.91 1.96 21.89
N TRP A 139 -16.26 1.54 20.81
CA TRP A 139 -16.33 2.26 19.53
C TRP A 139 -17.74 2.27 18.92
N VAL A 140 -18.46 1.15 18.99
CA VAL A 140 -19.87 1.12 18.54
C VAL A 140 -20.75 2.05 19.39
N THR A 141 -20.50 2.12 20.69
CA THR A 141 -21.21 3.06 21.58
C THR A 141 -20.87 4.52 21.28
N ARG A 142 -19.59 4.82 21.02
CA ARG A 142 -19.09 6.17 20.80
C ARG A 142 -19.43 6.70 19.40
N TYR A 143 -19.24 5.91 18.35
CA TYR A 143 -19.33 6.36 16.95
C TYR A 143 -20.59 5.89 16.24
N GLY A 144 -21.30 4.93 16.79
CA GLY A 144 -22.46 4.29 16.17
C GLY A 144 -22.09 3.12 15.25
N ILE A 145 -23.00 2.13 15.20
CA ILE A 145 -22.77 0.92 14.40
C ILE A 145 -22.65 1.21 12.90
N GLU A 146 -23.37 2.21 12.39
CA GLU A 146 -23.34 2.59 10.97
C GLU A 146 -21.91 2.95 10.53
N LYS A 147 -21.18 3.72 11.35
CA LYS A 147 -19.79 4.09 11.05
C LYS A 147 -18.82 2.93 11.28
N VAL A 148 -18.94 2.23 12.42
CA VAL A 148 -17.98 1.16 12.76
C VAL A 148 -18.13 -0.05 11.85
N SER A 149 -19.30 -0.31 11.26
CA SER A 149 -19.48 -1.38 10.27
C SER A 149 -18.77 -1.13 8.93
N GLU A 150 -18.30 0.10 8.69
CA GLU A 150 -17.46 0.42 7.54
C GLU A 150 -15.97 0.09 7.78
N TRP A 151 -15.56 -0.09 9.06
CA TRP A 151 -14.19 -0.42 9.43
C TRP A 151 -13.88 -1.87 9.16
N PHE A 152 -12.57 -2.18 9.13
CA PHE A 152 -12.04 -3.54 9.00
C PHE A 152 -11.29 -3.90 10.28
N PHE A 153 -11.47 -5.13 10.76
CA PHE A 153 -10.76 -5.66 11.92
C PHE A 153 -9.90 -6.83 11.48
N GLU A 154 -8.60 -6.61 11.45
CA GLU A 154 -7.60 -7.60 11.12
C GLU A 154 -6.96 -8.12 12.41
N ILE A 155 -6.77 -9.43 12.50
CA ILE A 155 -6.26 -10.04 13.71
C ILE A 155 -4.78 -10.33 13.56
N TRP A 156 -3.96 -9.57 14.31
CA TRP A 156 -2.51 -9.69 14.37
C TRP A 156 -1.77 -9.19 13.12
N ASN A 157 -0.42 -9.37 13.14
CA ASN A 157 0.51 -9.10 12.04
C ASN A 157 1.49 -10.26 11.86
N GLU A 158 1.57 -10.81 10.65
CA GLU A 158 2.54 -11.81 10.20
C GLU A 158 2.81 -12.97 11.20
N PRO A 159 1.77 -13.65 11.68
CA PRO A 159 1.92 -14.69 12.72
C PRO A 159 2.69 -15.93 12.23
N ASN A 160 3.00 -16.03 10.94
CA ASN A 160 3.84 -17.07 10.37
C ASN A 160 5.34 -16.78 10.52
N LEU A 161 5.73 -15.58 10.93
CA LEU A 161 7.12 -15.19 11.17
C LEU A 161 7.42 -15.20 12.68
N ALA A 162 8.52 -15.88 13.06
CA ALA A 162 8.97 -15.91 14.45
C ALA A 162 9.32 -14.51 15.01
N ALA A 163 9.56 -13.54 14.14
CA ALA A 163 9.78 -12.14 14.51
C ALA A 163 8.51 -11.46 15.06
N PHE A 164 7.32 -11.98 14.73
CA PHE A 164 6.04 -11.36 15.13
C PHE A 164 5.13 -12.27 15.95
N TRP A 165 5.44 -13.57 16.08
CA TRP A 165 4.64 -14.52 16.83
C TRP A 165 5.48 -15.67 17.35
N THR A 166 5.49 -15.87 18.67
CA THR A 166 6.24 -16.98 19.30
C THR A 166 5.39 -18.24 19.49
N GLY A 167 4.08 -18.15 19.27
CA GLY A 167 3.18 -19.31 19.33
C GLY A 167 3.22 -20.15 18.04
N THR A 168 2.50 -21.24 18.05
CA THR A 168 2.27 -22.08 16.87
C THR A 168 1.21 -21.50 15.94
N GLN A 169 1.06 -22.04 14.74
CA GLN A 169 -0.05 -21.75 13.84
C GLN A 169 -1.41 -21.98 14.51
N GLN A 170 -1.54 -23.07 15.28
CA GLN A 170 -2.77 -23.39 15.99
C GLN A 170 -3.08 -22.39 17.11
N ASP A 171 -2.06 -21.85 17.80
CA ASP A 171 -2.23 -20.80 18.79
C ASP A 171 -2.76 -19.51 18.14
N TYR A 172 -2.24 -19.17 16.94
CA TYR A 172 -2.76 -18.04 16.20
C TYR A 172 -4.20 -18.27 15.73
N PHE A 173 -4.54 -19.45 15.21
CA PHE A 173 -5.91 -19.75 14.81
C PHE A 173 -6.87 -19.69 16.00
N THR A 174 -6.41 -20.07 17.19
CA THR A 174 -7.17 -19.90 18.44
C THR A 174 -7.35 -18.44 18.80
N LEU A 175 -6.29 -17.60 18.67
CA LEU A 175 -6.38 -16.16 18.87
C LEU A 175 -7.41 -15.55 17.93
N TYR A 176 -7.33 -15.89 16.63
CA TYR A 176 -8.28 -15.43 15.62
C TYR A 176 -9.72 -15.82 15.99
N GLN A 177 -9.97 -17.07 16.35
CA GLN A 177 -11.30 -17.56 16.74
C GLN A 177 -11.90 -16.76 17.89
N HIS A 178 -11.12 -16.52 18.95
CA HIS A 178 -11.56 -15.74 20.11
C HIS A 178 -11.83 -14.27 19.74
N SER A 179 -10.97 -13.68 18.93
CA SER A 179 -11.11 -12.30 18.44
C SER A 179 -12.34 -12.14 17.56
N ALA A 180 -12.49 -13.01 16.55
CA ALA A 180 -13.59 -12.94 15.59
C ALA A 180 -14.95 -13.11 16.27
N LYS A 181 -15.07 -14.04 17.22
CA LYS A 181 -16.29 -14.20 18.03
C LYS A 181 -16.56 -12.95 18.88
N ALA A 182 -15.55 -12.43 19.58
CA ALA A 182 -15.68 -11.25 20.41
C ALA A 182 -16.17 -10.03 19.61
N ILE A 183 -15.70 -9.84 18.38
CA ILE A 183 -16.14 -8.76 17.48
C ILE A 183 -17.58 -9.00 17.02
N LYS A 184 -17.91 -10.20 16.56
CA LYS A 184 -19.26 -10.54 16.07
C LYS A 184 -20.31 -10.55 17.18
N ASP A 185 -19.93 -10.82 18.43
CA ASP A 185 -20.80 -10.73 19.61
C ASP A 185 -21.23 -9.28 19.89
N VAL A 186 -20.43 -8.28 19.49
CA VAL A 186 -20.83 -6.86 19.54
C VAL A 186 -21.87 -6.57 18.46
N HIS A 187 -21.59 -6.94 17.21
CA HIS A 187 -22.57 -6.81 16.13
C HIS A 187 -22.16 -7.63 14.89
N ALA A 188 -23.13 -8.34 14.29
CA ALA A 188 -22.89 -9.25 13.18
C ALA A 188 -22.38 -8.58 11.89
N SER A 189 -22.65 -7.28 11.68
CA SER A 189 -22.22 -6.54 10.49
C SER A 189 -20.75 -6.11 10.53
N LEU A 190 -20.06 -6.23 11.66
CA LEU A 190 -18.65 -5.85 11.77
C LEU A 190 -17.78 -6.80 10.95
N LYS A 191 -16.81 -6.27 10.20
CA LYS A 191 -15.98 -7.05 9.28
C LYS A 191 -14.71 -7.52 9.98
N VAL A 192 -14.50 -8.83 10.04
CA VAL A 192 -13.29 -9.43 10.63
C VAL A 192 -12.59 -10.34 9.63
N GLY A 193 -11.26 -10.27 9.58
CA GLY A 193 -10.45 -11.07 8.64
C GLY A 193 -9.02 -11.31 9.12
N GLY A 194 -8.31 -12.08 8.31
CA GLY A 194 -6.94 -12.54 8.47
C GLY A 194 -6.60 -13.49 7.31
N PRO A 195 -5.49 -14.27 7.40
CA PRO A 195 -4.62 -14.44 8.57
C PRO A 195 -3.52 -13.39 8.73
N ALA A 196 -3.45 -12.36 7.89
CA ALA A 196 -2.45 -11.29 7.92
C ALA A 196 -0.99 -11.82 7.86
N THR A 197 -0.77 -12.89 7.11
CA THR A 197 0.52 -13.57 7.02
C THR A 197 1.44 -12.96 5.98
N ALA A 198 2.75 -12.99 6.25
CA ALA A 198 3.76 -12.77 5.21
C ALA A 198 3.72 -13.87 4.14
N GLU A 199 4.21 -13.57 2.93
CA GLU A 199 4.45 -14.52 1.84
C GLU A 199 3.20 -15.29 1.36
N ASN A 200 2.01 -14.73 1.55
CA ASN A 200 0.73 -15.38 1.23
C ASN A 200 0.54 -16.75 1.92
N ALA A 201 1.14 -16.90 3.12
CA ALA A 201 1.14 -18.17 3.83
C ALA A 201 -0.21 -18.49 4.51
N TRP A 202 -0.46 -19.75 4.83
CA TRP A 202 -1.55 -20.29 5.66
C TRP A 202 -2.97 -20.06 5.18
N ILE A 203 -3.21 -19.46 4.02
CA ILE A 203 -4.57 -19.09 3.57
C ILE A 203 -5.50 -20.32 3.48
N PRO A 204 -5.11 -21.44 2.84
CA PRO A 204 -5.95 -22.63 2.79
C PRO A 204 -6.25 -23.21 4.18
N GLU A 205 -5.20 -23.37 5.01
CA GLU A 205 -5.31 -23.94 6.35
C GLU A 205 -6.16 -23.06 7.28
N PHE A 206 -6.03 -21.74 7.13
CA PHE A 206 -6.84 -20.77 7.87
C PHE A 206 -8.32 -20.87 7.52
N ILE A 207 -8.64 -20.92 6.23
CA ILE A 207 -10.04 -21.05 5.78
C ILE A 207 -10.62 -22.40 6.23
N ASP A 208 -9.87 -23.51 6.08
CA ASP A 208 -10.31 -24.83 6.51
C ASP A 208 -10.55 -24.89 8.03
N PHE A 209 -9.68 -24.26 8.83
CA PHE A 209 -9.89 -24.14 10.27
C PHE A 209 -11.17 -23.35 10.59
N CYS A 210 -11.39 -22.23 9.93
CA CYS A 210 -12.55 -21.37 10.17
C CYS A 210 -13.85 -22.07 9.77
N GLU A 211 -13.89 -22.75 8.62
CA GLU A 211 -15.04 -23.54 8.17
C GLU A 211 -15.36 -24.67 9.16
N LYS A 212 -14.36 -25.45 9.56
CA LYS A 212 -14.51 -26.58 10.48
C LYS A 212 -15.04 -26.16 11.86
N ASN A 213 -14.66 -24.98 12.34
CA ASN A 213 -14.99 -24.50 13.69
C ASN A 213 -16.10 -23.45 13.68
N ALA A 214 -16.74 -23.20 12.55
CA ALA A 214 -17.77 -22.15 12.37
C ALA A 214 -17.29 -20.77 12.86
N VAL A 215 -16.04 -20.40 12.52
CA VAL A 215 -15.44 -19.11 12.85
C VAL A 215 -15.73 -18.11 11.73
N PRO A 216 -16.23 -16.90 12.03
CA PRO A 216 -16.49 -15.88 11.03
C PRO A 216 -15.20 -15.41 10.32
N VAL A 217 -15.25 -15.29 8.99
CA VAL A 217 -14.21 -14.67 8.14
C VAL A 217 -14.91 -13.89 7.05
N ASP A 218 -14.83 -12.56 7.08
CA ASP A 218 -15.46 -11.70 6.08
C ASP A 218 -14.51 -11.39 4.92
N PHE A 219 -13.19 -11.36 5.17
CA PHE A 219 -12.16 -11.11 4.17
C PHE A 219 -10.87 -11.88 4.50
N ILE A 220 -10.08 -12.13 3.46
CA ILE A 220 -8.71 -12.62 3.59
C ILE A 220 -7.76 -11.44 3.53
N SER A 221 -6.82 -11.37 4.46
CA SER A 221 -5.70 -10.44 4.41
C SER A 221 -4.37 -11.17 4.43
N THR A 222 -3.39 -10.63 3.73
CA THR A 222 -2.03 -11.19 3.63
C THR A 222 -1.07 -10.12 3.14
N HIS A 223 0.24 -10.42 3.20
CA HIS A 223 1.32 -9.57 2.73
C HIS A 223 2.15 -10.27 1.67
N HIS A 224 2.79 -9.48 0.80
CA HIS A 224 3.82 -9.98 -0.10
C HIS A 224 4.78 -8.88 -0.55
N TYR A 225 6.01 -9.30 -0.81
CA TYR A 225 7.06 -8.47 -1.38
C TYR A 225 7.79 -9.25 -2.50
N PRO A 226 8.38 -8.60 -3.50
CA PRO A 226 9.09 -9.31 -4.56
C PRO A 226 10.38 -10.00 -4.05
N THR A 227 10.84 -9.67 -2.85
CA THR A 227 12.01 -10.25 -2.18
C THR A 227 11.70 -11.47 -1.32
N ASP A 228 10.43 -11.72 -0.97
CA ASP A 228 10.05 -12.82 -0.06
C ASP A 228 10.32 -14.21 -0.62
N ALA A 229 10.15 -14.39 -1.92
CA ALA A 229 10.15 -15.71 -2.56
C ALA A 229 11.42 -16.00 -3.38
N PHE A 230 12.40 -15.10 -3.38
CA PHE A 230 13.51 -15.16 -4.33
C PHE A 230 14.85 -14.81 -3.71
N GLY A 231 15.91 -15.33 -4.33
CA GLY A 231 17.25 -15.20 -3.88
C GLY A 231 17.78 -16.47 -3.19
N LYS A 232 19.09 -16.53 -3.00
CA LYS A 232 19.76 -17.58 -2.24
C LYS A 232 19.95 -17.10 -0.80
N PRO A 233 20.09 -18.01 0.17
CA PRO A 233 20.47 -17.62 1.53
C PRO A 233 21.71 -16.73 1.53
N GLY A 234 21.60 -15.52 2.08
CA GLY A 234 22.68 -14.53 2.13
C GLY A 234 22.75 -13.54 0.97
N ASP A 235 21.81 -13.61 0.01
CA ASP A 235 21.69 -12.56 -1.02
C ASP A 235 21.22 -11.24 -0.39
N ASP A 236 21.77 -10.14 -0.94
CA ASP A 236 21.29 -8.80 -0.63
C ASP A 236 19.95 -8.49 -1.35
N THR A 237 19.29 -7.40 -0.97
CA THR A 237 18.01 -6.97 -1.55
C THR A 237 18.08 -6.86 -3.07
N ILE A 238 19.13 -6.26 -3.61
CA ILE A 238 19.34 -6.12 -5.07
C ILE A 238 19.49 -7.49 -5.74
N GLY A 239 20.19 -8.43 -5.08
CA GLY A 239 20.33 -9.81 -5.56
C GLY A 239 18.99 -10.55 -5.59
N GLN A 240 18.19 -10.42 -4.54
CA GLN A 240 16.84 -11.00 -4.46
C GLN A 240 15.91 -10.42 -5.54
N LEU A 241 15.87 -9.10 -5.69
CA LEU A 241 15.10 -8.43 -6.75
C LEU A 241 15.55 -8.89 -8.14
N ALA A 242 16.86 -8.98 -8.39
CA ALA A 242 17.39 -9.42 -9.68
C ALA A 242 17.03 -10.88 -10.01
N ALA A 243 16.86 -11.73 -8.99
CA ALA A 243 16.44 -13.13 -9.14
C ALA A 243 14.92 -13.27 -9.32
N SER A 244 14.15 -12.24 -9.05
CA SER A 244 12.69 -12.22 -9.15
C SER A 244 12.21 -12.18 -10.61
N LYS A 245 10.92 -12.25 -10.81
CA LYS A 245 10.27 -12.07 -12.11
C LYS A 245 9.58 -10.69 -12.16
N ARG A 246 9.55 -10.10 -13.35
CA ARG A 246 8.95 -8.79 -13.60
C ARG A 246 7.48 -8.67 -13.16
N SER A 247 6.71 -9.75 -13.16
CA SER A 247 5.28 -9.81 -12.76
C SER A 247 5.04 -10.76 -11.59
N VAL A 248 6.04 -10.96 -10.70
CA VAL A 248 5.97 -11.93 -9.61
C VAL A 248 4.79 -11.68 -8.67
N LEU A 249 4.52 -10.42 -8.34
CA LEU A 249 3.42 -10.10 -7.41
C LEU A 249 2.04 -10.42 -8.04
N ARG A 250 1.89 -10.23 -9.35
CA ARG A 250 0.68 -10.66 -10.06
C ARG A 250 0.49 -12.18 -10.00
N GLU A 251 1.55 -12.96 -10.25
CA GLU A 251 1.48 -14.43 -10.15
C GLU A 251 1.05 -14.87 -8.75
N GLN A 252 1.58 -14.24 -7.70
CA GLN A 252 1.19 -14.48 -6.32
C GLN A 252 -0.27 -14.11 -6.04
N MET A 253 -0.74 -12.95 -6.50
CA MET A 253 -2.14 -12.52 -6.32
C MET A 253 -3.14 -13.47 -6.97
N ILE A 254 -2.87 -13.97 -8.17
CA ILE A 254 -3.72 -14.96 -8.85
C ILE A 254 -3.86 -16.20 -7.97
N LYS A 255 -2.75 -16.76 -7.48
CA LYS A 255 -2.74 -17.93 -6.61
C LYS A 255 -3.51 -17.68 -5.30
N THR A 256 -3.29 -16.53 -4.67
CA THR A 256 -3.96 -16.14 -3.43
C THR A 256 -5.47 -16.02 -3.62
N LYS A 257 -5.91 -15.42 -4.72
CA LYS A 257 -7.33 -15.32 -5.07
C LYS A 257 -7.99 -16.70 -5.22
N GLU A 258 -7.30 -17.63 -5.87
CA GLU A 258 -7.77 -19.03 -5.98
C GLU A 258 -7.90 -19.68 -4.59
N GLN A 259 -6.89 -19.52 -3.74
CA GLN A 259 -6.85 -20.05 -2.38
C GLN A 259 -7.93 -19.44 -1.46
N ALA A 260 -8.32 -18.20 -1.70
CA ALA A 260 -9.31 -17.46 -0.90
C ALA A 260 -10.76 -18.00 -1.06
N LYS A 261 -11.01 -18.98 -1.94
CA LYS A 261 -12.33 -19.63 -2.12
C LYS A 261 -13.48 -18.63 -2.30
N GLY A 262 -13.25 -17.55 -3.06
CA GLY A 262 -14.26 -16.52 -3.35
C GLY A 262 -14.44 -15.44 -2.28
N LYS A 263 -13.68 -15.47 -1.18
CA LYS A 263 -13.66 -14.39 -0.20
C LYS A 263 -12.91 -13.18 -0.77
N PRO A 264 -13.28 -11.94 -0.40
CA PRO A 264 -12.53 -10.73 -0.77
C PRO A 264 -11.09 -10.83 -0.26
N VAL A 265 -10.12 -10.44 -1.11
CA VAL A 265 -8.68 -10.46 -0.76
C VAL A 265 -8.18 -9.03 -0.63
N TYR A 266 -7.54 -8.75 0.51
CA TYR A 266 -6.85 -7.50 0.80
C TYR A 266 -5.38 -7.80 1.07
N TYR A 267 -4.49 -7.21 0.26
CA TYR A 267 -3.09 -7.14 0.65
C TYR A 267 -2.91 -5.95 1.55
N THR A 268 -2.70 -6.21 2.83
CA THR A 268 -2.60 -5.18 3.86
C THR A 268 -1.19 -4.63 4.01
N GLU A 269 -0.22 -5.29 3.38
CA GLU A 269 1.13 -4.75 3.13
C GLU A 269 1.68 -5.24 1.79
N TRP A 270 2.35 -4.33 1.07
CA TRP A 270 3.25 -4.59 -0.05
C TRP A 270 4.14 -3.37 -0.32
N SER A 271 5.30 -3.58 -0.90
CA SER A 271 6.18 -2.52 -1.39
C SER A 271 7.10 -3.04 -2.49
N THR A 272 8.05 -2.24 -2.92
CA THR A 272 9.05 -2.63 -3.94
C THR A 272 10.10 -3.61 -3.42
N SER A 273 10.30 -3.66 -2.10
CA SER A 273 11.05 -4.66 -1.36
C SER A 273 10.62 -4.67 0.10
N SER A 274 11.02 -5.68 0.88
CA SER A 274 10.77 -5.77 2.33
C SER A 274 11.88 -5.10 3.17
N ASN A 275 12.87 -4.49 2.55
CA ASN A 275 13.99 -3.86 3.24
C ASN A 275 13.68 -2.38 3.58
N PRO A 276 13.66 -1.98 4.88
CA PRO A 276 13.37 -0.60 5.28
C PRO A 276 14.50 0.41 4.95
N PHE A 277 15.58 -0.04 4.33
CA PHE A 277 16.74 0.76 3.93
C PHE A 277 17.16 0.47 2.48
N ASP A 278 16.18 0.34 1.60
CA ASP A 278 16.41 0.09 0.17
C ASP A 278 16.39 1.41 -0.60
N ASP A 279 17.56 1.84 -1.06
CA ASP A 279 17.72 3.09 -1.85
C ASP A 279 16.72 3.19 -3.03
N LEU A 280 16.28 2.06 -3.57
CA LEU A 280 15.30 2.03 -4.67
C LEU A 280 13.93 2.59 -4.29
N HIS A 281 13.58 2.62 -2.99
CA HIS A 281 12.34 3.28 -2.53
C HIS A 281 12.33 4.79 -2.80
N ASP A 282 13.50 5.41 -2.89
CA ASP A 282 13.65 6.84 -3.10
C ASP A 282 13.85 7.22 -4.58
N GLU A 283 13.93 6.23 -5.48
CA GLU A 283 14.27 6.38 -6.89
C GLU A 283 13.05 6.27 -7.83
N PRO A 284 13.13 6.74 -9.09
CA PRO A 284 12.09 6.52 -10.10
C PRO A 284 11.73 5.05 -10.34
N TYR A 285 12.65 4.14 -10.05
CA TYR A 285 12.39 2.68 -10.02
C TYR A 285 11.12 2.33 -9.24
N ALA A 286 10.95 2.92 -8.04
CA ALA A 286 9.77 2.66 -7.23
C ALA A 286 8.47 3.10 -7.93
N ALA A 287 8.48 4.25 -8.61
CA ALA A 287 7.33 4.73 -9.35
C ALA A 287 6.93 3.78 -10.49
N ALA A 288 7.90 3.32 -11.28
CA ALA A 288 7.66 2.40 -12.39
C ALA A 288 7.18 1.02 -11.89
N PHE A 289 7.81 0.49 -10.84
CA PHE A 289 7.40 -0.77 -10.20
C PHE A 289 5.97 -0.69 -9.67
N ILE A 290 5.65 0.35 -8.88
CA ILE A 290 4.33 0.57 -8.27
C ILE A 290 3.27 0.67 -9.35
N THR A 291 3.49 1.51 -10.35
CA THR A 291 2.53 1.71 -11.46
C THR A 291 2.23 0.38 -12.16
N LYS A 292 3.26 -0.35 -12.57
CA LYS A 292 3.09 -1.66 -13.21
C LYS A 292 2.34 -2.63 -12.31
N THR A 293 2.75 -2.75 -11.05
CA THR A 293 2.18 -3.72 -10.10
C THR A 293 0.70 -3.44 -9.84
N ILE A 294 0.31 -2.18 -9.64
CA ILE A 294 -1.09 -1.77 -9.45
C ILE A 294 -1.91 -2.11 -10.70
N MET A 295 -1.42 -1.78 -11.87
CA MET A 295 -2.13 -2.06 -13.12
C MET A 295 -2.32 -3.57 -13.34
N GLU A 296 -1.35 -4.40 -12.96
CA GLU A 296 -1.43 -5.85 -13.04
C GLU A 296 -2.29 -6.50 -11.95
N ALA A 297 -2.50 -5.83 -10.81
CA ALA A 297 -3.34 -6.32 -9.71
C ALA A 297 -4.84 -6.22 -10.00
N ARG A 298 -5.22 -5.54 -11.09
CA ARG A 298 -6.61 -5.37 -11.51
C ARG A 298 -7.37 -6.69 -11.52
N GLY A 299 -8.53 -6.70 -10.84
CA GLY A 299 -9.41 -7.86 -10.76
C GLY A 299 -8.90 -9.00 -9.89
N GLN A 300 -7.74 -8.88 -9.25
CA GLN A 300 -7.20 -9.90 -8.36
C GLN A 300 -7.52 -9.62 -6.89
N VAL A 301 -7.60 -8.36 -6.49
CA VAL A 301 -7.72 -7.90 -5.10
C VAL A 301 -8.81 -6.84 -4.94
N GLN A 302 -9.34 -6.68 -3.73
CA GLN A 302 -10.29 -5.63 -3.33
C GLN A 302 -9.61 -4.44 -2.64
N GLY A 303 -8.42 -4.64 -2.09
CA GLY A 303 -7.59 -3.59 -1.53
C GLY A 303 -6.11 -3.97 -1.63
N TYR A 304 -5.27 -2.95 -1.85
CA TYR A 304 -3.84 -3.16 -2.07
C TYR A 304 -3.06 -2.06 -1.36
N SER A 305 -2.77 -2.29 -0.07
CA SER A 305 -2.24 -1.31 0.87
C SER A 305 -0.72 -1.19 0.75
N TYR A 306 -0.24 -0.08 0.20
CA TYR A 306 1.19 0.19 0.10
C TYR A 306 1.80 0.42 1.49
N TRP A 307 2.94 -0.19 1.76
CA TRP A 307 3.74 -0.06 2.96
C TRP A 307 4.93 0.84 2.70
N THR A 308 4.92 2.13 3.11
CA THR A 308 3.97 2.94 3.87
C THR A 308 3.73 4.32 3.22
N PHE A 309 2.84 5.16 3.76
CA PHE A 309 2.65 6.51 3.20
C PHE A 309 3.73 7.50 3.63
N SER A 310 4.46 7.25 4.72
CA SER A 310 5.40 8.21 5.31
C SER A 310 6.63 7.52 5.90
N ASP A 311 7.78 8.18 5.79
CA ASP A 311 9.01 7.80 6.49
C ASP A 311 9.04 8.24 7.97
N ILE A 312 7.94 8.77 8.51
CA ILE A 312 7.73 8.83 9.96
C ILE A 312 7.46 7.40 10.44
N PHE A 313 8.52 6.68 10.71
CA PHE A 313 8.56 5.23 10.84
C PHE A 313 9.58 4.81 11.90
N GLU A 314 9.24 3.90 12.81
CA GLU A 314 10.05 3.60 13.98
C GLU A 314 10.23 2.10 14.30
N GLU A 315 10.11 1.21 13.34
CA GLU A 315 10.23 -0.23 13.62
C GLU A 315 11.61 -0.61 14.10
N ASN A 316 12.66 -0.32 13.33
CA ASN A 316 14.04 -0.66 13.70
C ASN A 316 14.68 0.47 14.51
N TYR A 317 14.64 1.67 13.99
CA TYR A 317 15.01 2.92 14.64
C TYR A 317 14.39 4.09 13.86
N PHE A 318 14.36 5.25 14.47
CA PHE A 318 13.80 6.44 13.84
C PHE A 318 14.89 7.15 13.02
N SER A 319 14.86 7.03 11.71
CA SER A 319 15.82 7.73 10.85
C SER A 319 15.53 9.24 10.81
N SER A 320 16.59 10.04 10.82
CA SER A 320 16.52 11.50 10.61
C SER A 320 16.98 11.93 9.23
N ILE A 321 17.53 11.01 8.43
CA ILE A 321 18.06 11.31 7.08
C ILE A 321 16.88 11.44 6.11
N PRO A 322 16.83 12.50 5.29
CA PRO A 322 15.70 12.80 4.41
C PRO A 322 15.39 11.69 3.38
N PHE A 323 16.42 11.05 2.82
CA PHE A 323 16.32 9.98 1.87
C PHE A 323 17.24 8.84 2.31
N HIS A 324 16.71 7.90 3.05
CA HIS A 324 17.44 6.79 3.65
C HIS A 324 16.96 5.42 3.14
N GLY A 325 16.17 5.42 2.05
CA GLY A 325 15.60 4.20 1.51
C GLY A 325 14.39 3.68 2.32
N GLY A 326 13.72 4.54 3.10
CA GLY A 326 12.51 4.17 3.85
C GLY A 326 11.33 3.89 2.93
N PHE A 327 10.33 3.17 3.43
CA PHE A 327 9.15 2.74 2.67
C PHE A 327 8.20 3.87 2.25
N GLY A 328 8.30 5.06 2.89
CA GLY A 328 7.31 6.12 2.76
C GLY A 328 7.15 6.64 1.34
N LEU A 329 5.91 6.95 0.95
CA LEU A 329 5.62 7.79 -0.22
C LEU A 329 6.13 9.22 0.01
N LEU A 330 6.03 9.71 1.24
CA LEU A 330 6.59 10.97 1.71
C LEU A 330 7.82 10.69 2.57
N ASN A 331 8.87 11.50 2.42
CA ASN A 331 9.99 11.45 3.35
C ASN A 331 9.61 12.03 4.73
N ILE A 332 10.53 11.99 5.71
CA ILE A 332 10.27 12.49 7.08
C ILE A 332 9.85 13.97 7.14
N TYR A 333 10.24 14.79 6.16
CA TYR A 333 9.87 16.21 6.05
C TYR A 333 8.56 16.41 5.28
N GLY A 334 7.92 15.35 4.77
CA GLY A 334 6.72 15.40 3.95
C GLY A 334 6.99 15.76 2.49
N VAL A 335 8.23 15.66 2.03
CA VAL A 335 8.58 15.83 0.60
C VAL A 335 8.17 14.58 -0.17
N PRO A 336 7.39 14.72 -1.27
CA PRO A 336 7.00 13.59 -2.09
C PRO A 336 8.18 12.94 -2.79
N LYS A 337 8.27 11.61 -2.69
CA LYS A 337 9.19 10.79 -3.47
C LYS A 337 8.62 10.46 -4.85
N PRO A 338 9.37 9.89 -5.80
CA PRO A 338 8.85 9.43 -7.08
C PRO A 338 7.63 8.50 -6.94
N ALA A 339 7.63 7.60 -5.96
CA ALA A 339 6.51 6.71 -5.61
C ALA A 339 5.21 7.46 -5.30
N TYR A 340 5.28 8.59 -4.59
CA TYR A 340 4.11 9.45 -4.33
C TYR A 340 3.49 9.97 -5.63
N ARG A 341 4.33 10.41 -6.56
CA ARG A 341 3.88 10.95 -7.85
C ARG A 341 3.27 9.87 -8.74
N ALA A 342 3.72 8.61 -8.64
CA ALA A 342 3.06 7.50 -9.30
C ALA A 342 1.61 7.32 -8.78
N TYR A 343 1.38 7.37 -7.46
CA TYR A 343 0.03 7.33 -6.88
C TYR A 343 -0.82 8.55 -7.30
N GLU A 344 -0.22 9.73 -7.42
CA GLU A 344 -0.91 10.92 -7.93
C GLU A 344 -1.37 10.74 -9.38
N LEU A 345 -0.52 10.18 -10.26
CA LEU A 345 -0.90 9.85 -11.62
C LEU A 345 -2.04 8.82 -11.65
N LEU A 346 -1.94 7.76 -10.85
CA LEU A 346 -2.94 6.70 -10.75
C LEU A 346 -4.29 7.23 -10.23
N HIS A 347 -4.29 8.12 -9.23
CA HIS A 347 -5.51 8.72 -8.67
C HIS A 347 -6.32 9.53 -9.71
N ARG A 348 -5.63 10.13 -10.68
CA ARG A 348 -6.25 10.94 -11.73
C ARG A 348 -6.81 10.14 -12.91
N LEU A 349 -6.58 8.84 -12.96
CA LEU A 349 -7.11 7.96 -14.00
C LEU A 349 -8.64 7.89 -13.95
N GLY A 350 -9.25 7.54 -15.08
CA GLY A 350 -10.68 7.23 -15.15
C GLY A 350 -11.01 5.84 -14.58
N ASN A 351 -12.29 5.49 -14.65
CA ASN A 351 -12.82 4.24 -14.09
C ASN A 351 -13.10 3.16 -15.14
N ASN A 352 -12.67 3.37 -16.39
CA ASN A 352 -12.85 2.42 -17.47
C ASN A 352 -11.54 2.21 -18.22
N ILE A 353 -11.10 0.97 -18.36
CA ILE A 353 -9.89 0.63 -19.09
C ILE A 353 -10.23 0.01 -20.43
N LEU A 354 -9.50 0.42 -21.47
CA LEU A 354 -9.63 -0.05 -22.85
C LEU A 354 -8.63 -1.18 -23.13
N ALA A 355 -8.98 -2.06 -24.07
CA ALA A 355 -8.06 -3.06 -24.59
C ALA A 355 -6.97 -2.39 -25.44
N VAL A 356 -5.73 -2.81 -25.25
CA VAL A 356 -4.55 -2.35 -26.00
C VAL A 356 -3.93 -3.54 -26.71
N ASP A 357 -3.71 -3.42 -28.01
CA ASP A 357 -2.95 -4.38 -28.78
C ASP A 357 -1.51 -3.89 -28.97
N GLY A 358 -0.56 -4.73 -28.63
CA GLY A 358 0.87 -4.42 -28.65
C GLY A 358 1.60 -5.09 -27.52
N GLN A 359 2.89 -5.28 -27.67
CA GLN A 359 3.74 -5.92 -26.67
C GLN A 359 5.19 -5.45 -26.80
N HIS A 360 5.81 -5.16 -25.65
CA HIS A 360 7.22 -4.81 -25.55
C HIS A 360 7.89 -5.53 -24.37
N GLU A 361 9.20 -5.68 -24.37
CA GLU A 361 9.94 -6.43 -23.35
C GLU A 361 9.94 -5.70 -21.99
N THR A 362 10.17 -4.38 -22.02
CA THR A 362 10.29 -3.54 -20.80
C THR A 362 9.20 -2.48 -20.68
N VAL A 363 8.48 -2.17 -21.78
CA VAL A 363 7.43 -1.14 -21.76
C VAL A 363 6.05 -1.77 -21.68
N ASP A 364 5.27 -1.32 -20.71
CA ASP A 364 3.84 -1.62 -20.58
C ASP A 364 3.02 -0.36 -20.88
N VAL A 365 1.86 -0.55 -21.48
CA VAL A 365 0.93 0.53 -21.88
C VAL A 365 -0.47 0.17 -21.45
N TRP A 366 -1.14 1.10 -20.78
CA TRP A 366 -2.55 1.01 -20.39
C TRP A 366 -3.29 2.26 -20.85
N ILE A 367 -4.50 2.10 -21.34
CA ILE A 367 -5.34 3.19 -21.81
C ILE A 367 -6.62 3.20 -20.98
N VAL A 368 -6.85 4.33 -20.32
CA VAL A 368 -7.97 4.52 -19.40
C VAL A 368 -8.76 5.73 -19.87
N GLU A 369 -10.07 5.56 -20.00
CA GLU A 369 -10.94 6.65 -20.42
C GLU A 369 -11.63 7.34 -19.22
N ASN A 370 -11.82 8.61 -19.37
CA ASN A 370 -12.71 9.45 -18.59
C ASN A 370 -13.57 10.27 -19.57
N LYS A 371 -14.69 10.82 -19.11
CA LYS A 371 -15.69 11.51 -19.97
C LYS A 371 -15.11 12.46 -21.01
N ASN A 372 -14.04 13.19 -20.70
CA ASN A 372 -13.44 14.23 -21.56
C ASN A 372 -11.96 13.98 -21.87
N TYR A 373 -11.41 12.86 -21.41
CA TYR A 373 -9.99 12.58 -21.50
C TYR A 373 -9.74 11.11 -21.81
N ILE A 374 -8.70 10.86 -22.59
CA ILE A 374 -8.08 9.56 -22.72
C ILE A 374 -6.70 9.65 -22.07
N ASN A 375 -6.44 8.78 -21.11
CA ASN A 375 -5.18 8.68 -20.43
C ASN A 375 -4.39 7.49 -20.97
N VAL A 376 -3.17 7.71 -21.44
CA VAL A 376 -2.22 6.65 -21.79
C VAL A 376 -1.17 6.61 -20.69
N LEU A 377 -1.26 5.60 -19.83
CA LEU A 377 -0.30 5.37 -18.76
C LEU A 377 0.74 4.36 -19.24
N MET A 378 2.02 4.67 -19.05
CA MET A 378 3.13 3.86 -19.56
C MET A 378 4.21 3.69 -18.50
N THR A 379 4.87 2.53 -18.50
CA THR A 379 6.10 2.32 -17.74
C THR A 379 7.18 1.71 -18.63
N ASN A 380 8.44 2.13 -18.47
CA ASN A 380 9.59 1.42 -18.99
C ASN A 380 10.36 0.86 -17.79
N PHE A 381 10.10 -0.39 -17.45
CA PHE A 381 10.53 -0.99 -16.19
C PHE A 381 11.29 -2.29 -16.39
N SER A 382 12.38 -2.45 -15.64
CA SER A 382 13.07 -3.74 -15.45
C SER A 382 13.58 -3.87 -14.01
N LEU A 383 13.73 -5.11 -13.56
CA LEU A 383 14.33 -5.42 -12.26
C LEU A 383 15.81 -5.04 -12.22
N PRO A 384 16.39 -4.81 -11.02
CA PRO A 384 17.81 -4.53 -10.87
C PRO A 384 18.68 -5.57 -11.59
N ARG A 385 19.81 -5.15 -12.16
CA ARG A 385 20.75 -6.00 -12.96
C ARG A 385 20.17 -6.55 -14.27
N HIS A 386 18.91 -6.29 -14.59
CA HIS A 386 18.35 -6.59 -15.91
C HIS A 386 18.49 -5.39 -16.84
N PRO A 387 18.73 -5.61 -18.15
CA PRO A 387 18.90 -4.52 -19.07
C PRO A 387 17.59 -3.74 -19.24
N VAL A 388 17.69 -2.43 -19.21
CA VAL A 388 16.65 -1.48 -19.58
C VAL A 388 17.34 -0.29 -20.25
N LYS A 389 16.79 0.16 -21.37
CA LYS A 389 17.35 1.29 -22.13
C LYS A 389 16.23 2.27 -22.50
N THR A 390 16.60 3.42 -23.02
CA THR A 390 15.64 4.35 -23.61
C THR A 390 14.96 3.69 -24.81
N GLU A 391 13.64 3.72 -24.84
CA GLU A 391 12.81 3.19 -25.91
C GLU A 391 11.99 4.29 -26.56
N ILE A 392 11.73 4.18 -27.86
CA ILE A 392 10.82 5.06 -28.59
C ILE A 392 9.56 4.25 -28.94
N ILE A 393 8.48 4.58 -28.29
CA ILE A 393 7.21 3.85 -28.37
C ILE A 393 6.21 4.65 -29.21
N LYS A 394 5.53 3.94 -30.11
CA LYS A 394 4.45 4.49 -30.93
C LYS A 394 3.10 4.08 -30.34
N ILE A 395 2.22 5.06 -30.17
CA ILE A 395 0.85 4.86 -29.72
C ILE A 395 -0.08 5.31 -30.84
N GLN A 396 -0.99 4.43 -31.22
CA GLN A 396 -2.05 4.73 -32.16
C GLN A 396 -3.41 4.57 -31.46
N LEU A 397 -4.19 5.65 -31.43
CA LEU A 397 -5.53 5.65 -30.88
C LEU A 397 -6.52 5.90 -32.03
N ASP A 398 -7.32 4.90 -32.35
CA ASP A 398 -8.28 4.94 -33.45
C ASP A 398 -9.66 5.40 -32.98
N ASN A 399 -10.44 5.93 -33.93
CA ASN A 399 -11.84 6.40 -33.76
C ASN A 399 -11.98 7.63 -32.86
N ILE A 400 -10.96 8.47 -32.77
CA ILE A 400 -11.03 9.78 -32.12
C ILE A 400 -11.57 10.79 -33.16
N THR A 401 -12.64 11.50 -32.82
CA THR A 401 -13.27 12.46 -33.72
C THR A 401 -12.60 13.83 -33.72
N GLN A 402 -12.14 14.28 -32.57
CA GLN A 402 -11.49 15.57 -32.41
C GLN A 402 -10.60 15.59 -31.17
N VAL A 403 -9.41 16.14 -31.31
CA VAL A 403 -8.45 16.38 -30.22
C VAL A 403 -8.33 17.86 -29.96
N LYS A 404 -8.40 18.24 -28.69
CA LYS A 404 -8.18 19.63 -28.28
C LYS A 404 -6.72 19.86 -27.98
N GLU A 405 -6.15 19.09 -27.07
CA GLU A 405 -4.76 19.21 -26.60
C GLU A 405 -4.23 17.83 -26.17
N VAL A 406 -2.90 17.67 -26.21
CA VAL A 406 -2.21 16.49 -25.71
C VAL A 406 -1.07 16.93 -24.81
N PHE A 407 -1.03 16.38 -23.61
CA PHE A 407 0.00 16.67 -22.62
C PHE A 407 0.68 15.40 -22.14
N VAL A 408 1.89 15.56 -21.65
CA VAL A 408 2.66 14.50 -21.02
C VAL A 408 3.19 14.95 -19.68
N GLU A 409 3.17 14.05 -18.70
CA GLU A 409 3.78 14.17 -17.38
C GLU A 409 4.69 12.97 -17.17
N ARG A 410 5.87 13.18 -16.54
CA ARG A 410 6.92 12.18 -16.43
C ARG A 410 7.41 12.04 -15.00
N ILE A 411 7.80 10.83 -14.65
CA ILE A 411 8.58 10.48 -13.46
C ILE A 411 9.75 9.63 -13.97
N ASP A 412 10.94 10.19 -13.95
CA ASP A 412 12.18 9.55 -14.41
C ASP A 412 13.40 10.25 -13.81
N ASP A 413 14.61 9.90 -14.25
CA ASP A 413 15.84 10.53 -13.72
C ASP A 413 15.87 12.05 -13.82
N ALA A 414 15.21 12.64 -14.81
CA ALA A 414 15.17 14.08 -15.03
C ALA A 414 13.92 14.76 -14.44
N HIS A 415 12.86 14.01 -14.15
CA HIS A 415 11.57 14.57 -13.76
C HIS A 415 11.06 13.95 -12.45
N ALA A 416 10.63 14.82 -11.53
CA ALA A 416 10.07 14.46 -10.22
C ALA A 416 11.02 13.58 -9.35
N ASN A 417 12.33 13.65 -9.58
CA ASN A 417 13.36 12.90 -8.86
C ASN A 417 13.96 13.74 -7.71
N THR A 418 13.30 13.69 -6.57
CA THR A 418 13.69 14.46 -5.38
C THR A 418 14.97 13.97 -4.72
N ARG A 419 15.27 12.66 -4.79
CA ARG A 419 16.52 12.12 -4.24
C ARG A 419 17.73 12.68 -5.01
N GLN A 420 17.67 12.72 -6.33
CA GLN A 420 18.75 13.28 -7.14
C GLN A 420 18.98 14.76 -6.81
N ALA A 421 17.92 15.54 -6.61
CA ALA A 421 18.06 16.94 -6.19
C ALA A 421 18.67 17.08 -4.80
N TRP A 422 18.33 16.22 -3.84
CA TRP A 422 18.95 16.18 -2.52
C TRP A 422 20.44 15.82 -2.60
N VAL A 423 20.81 14.87 -3.45
CA VAL A 423 22.22 14.53 -3.73
C VAL A 423 22.97 15.75 -4.28
N ALA A 424 22.36 16.47 -5.23
CA ALA A 424 22.94 17.70 -5.79
C ALA A 424 23.09 18.83 -4.76
N MET A 425 22.28 18.84 -3.68
CA MET A 425 22.44 19.76 -2.54
C MET A 425 23.56 19.36 -1.57
N GLY A 426 24.28 18.25 -1.82
CA GLY A 426 25.36 17.76 -0.96
C GLY A 426 24.89 16.81 0.12
N GLN A 427 23.73 16.20 0.00
CA GLN A 427 23.16 15.18 0.90
C GLN A 427 23.10 15.62 2.37
N PRO A 428 22.49 16.77 2.69
CA PRO A 428 22.41 17.23 4.08
C PRO A 428 21.61 16.24 4.94
N ASP A 429 22.13 15.90 6.12
CA ASP A 429 21.47 15.02 7.09
C ASP A 429 20.15 15.61 7.61
N SER A 430 20.02 16.94 7.58
CA SER A 430 18.83 17.67 7.99
C SER A 430 18.53 18.77 6.98
N LEU A 431 17.25 18.95 6.65
CA LEU A 431 16.83 19.97 5.68
C LEU A 431 16.44 21.27 6.37
N LEU A 432 16.91 22.38 5.80
CA LEU A 432 16.40 23.70 6.11
C LEU A 432 15.02 23.90 5.44
N PRO A 433 14.16 24.80 5.96
CA PRO A 433 12.85 25.06 5.35
C PRO A 433 12.88 25.40 3.86
N GLU A 434 13.86 26.19 3.43
CA GLU A 434 14.05 26.55 2.02
C GLU A 434 14.48 25.35 1.15
N GLN A 435 15.22 24.39 1.71
CA GLN A 435 15.59 23.16 1.01
C GLN A 435 14.37 22.24 0.85
N VAL A 436 13.50 22.16 1.86
CA VAL A 436 12.23 21.44 1.75
C VAL A 436 11.37 22.02 0.62
N VAL A 437 11.23 23.34 0.55
CA VAL A 437 10.48 24.04 -0.52
C VAL A 437 11.10 23.75 -1.90
N ALA A 438 12.42 23.77 -2.00
CA ALA A 438 13.12 23.48 -3.25
C ALA A 438 12.90 22.02 -3.72
N LEU A 439 12.98 21.06 -2.79
CA LEU A 439 12.71 19.64 -3.10
C LEU A 439 11.24 19.40 -3.46
N GLU A 440 10.30 20.06 -2.79
CA GLU A 440 8.89 20.03 -3.17
C GLU A 440 8.65 20.52 -4.59
N ALA A 441 9.31 21.61 -4.99
CA ALA A 441 9.23 22.14 -6.34
C ALA A 441 9.76 21.14 -7.39
N VAL A 442 10.89 20.48 -7.11
CA VAL A 442 11.45 19.43 -7.99
C VAL A 442 10.52 18.23 -8.10
N SER A 443 9.84 17.87 -7.00
CA SER A 443 8.88 16.76 -6.99
C SER A 443 7.67 16.99 -7.89
N THR A 444 7.32 18.23 -8.18
CA THR A 444 6.06 18.56 -8.88
C THR A 444 6.03 17.97 -10.29
N LEU A 445 4.93 17.27 -10.62
CA LEU A 445 4.68 16.80 -11.99
C LEU A 445 4.47 18.01 -12.92
N ILE A 446 5.24 18.07 -13.98
CA ILE A 446 5.17 19.15 -14.97
C ILE A 446 4.36 18.63 -16.16
N ARG A 447 3.28 19.33 -16.47
CA ARG A 447 2.44 19.05 -17.63
C ARG A 447 2.98 19.78 -18.85
N GLU A 448 3.55 19.04 -19.80
CA GLU A 448 4.16 19.57 -21.01
C GLU A 448 3.32 19.23 -22.24
N PRO A 449 3.19 20.13 -23.25
CA PRO A 449 2.55 19.78 -24.51
C PRO A 449 3.30 18.65 -25.22
N LEU A 450 2.59 17.66 -25.74
CA LEU A 450 3.15 16.58 -26.54
C LEU A 450 2.73 16.73 -28.01
N LEU A 451 3.69 16.65 -28.91
CA LEU A 451 3.42 16.65 -30.35
C LEU A 451 2.72 15.36 -30.75
N PHE A 452 1.70 15.50 -31.59
CA PHE A 452 0.96 14.38 -32.14
C PHE A 452 0.60 14.61 -33.61
N LYS A 453 0.29 13.53 -34.33
CA LYS A 453 -0.33 13.59 -35.64
C LYS A 453 -1.79 13.15 -35.51
N PHE A 454 -2.68 13.83 -36.23
CA PHE A 454 -4.08 13.47 -36.32
C PHE A 454 -4.45 13.23 -37.76
N GLU A 455 -4.67 11.97 -38.11
CA GLU A 455 -4.94 11.52 -39.49
C GLU A 455 -6.00 10.42 -39.47
N ASN A 456 -6.99 10.49 -40.36
CA ASN A 456 -8.02 9.45 -40.53
C ASN A 456 -8.76 9.07 -39.22
N ASN A 457 -9.09 10.03 -38.36
CA ASN A 457 -9.67 9.82 -37.03
C ASN A 457 -8.76 9.02 -36.08
N SER A 458 -7.46 9.02 -36.32
CA SER A 458 -6.47 8.39 -35.41
C SER A 458 -5.50 9.44 -34.89
N VAL A 459 -5.17 9.32 -33.58
CA VAL A 459 -4.09 10.05 -32.96
C VAL A 459 -2.84 9.17 -32.94
N LEU A 460 -1.75 9.69 -33.46
CA LEU A 460 -0.46 9.02 -33.52
C LEU A 460 0.52 9.79 -32.63
N LEU A 461 1.09 9.10 -31.66
CA LEU A 461 2.09 9.62 -30.73
C LEU A 461 3.39 8.85 -30.87
N GLU A 462 4.50 9.54 -30.69
CA GLU A 462 5.83 8.96 -30.52
C GLU A 462 6.38 9.44 -29.18
N VAL A 463 6.70 8.49 -28.30
CA VAL A 463 7.01 8.76 -26.91
C VAL A 463 8.36 8.18 -26.55
N GLU A 464 9.28 9.04 -26.11
CA GLU A 464 10.54 8.59 -25.53
C GLU A 464 10.32 8.15 -24.09
N MET A 465 10.72 6.93 -23.77
CA MET A 465 10.61 6.28 -22.47
C MET A 465 12.01 6.02 -21.92
N LEU A 466 12.46 6.84 -20.98
CA LEU A 466 13.74 6.62 -20.27
C LEU A 466 13.71 5.33 -19.44
N PRO A 467 14.86 4.75 -19.08
CA PRO A 467 14.91 3.64 -18.11
C PRO A 467 14.18 3.97 -16.81
N GLN A 468 13.43 3.02 -16.28
CA GLN A 468 12.68 3.14 -15.01
C GLN A 468 11.68 4.31 -15.00
N ALA A 469 11.18 4.72 -16.16
CA ALA A 469 10.25 5.83 -16.28
C ALA A 469 8.79 5.41 -16.09
N THR A 470 8.01 6.34 -15.54
CA THR A 470 6.54 6.33 -15.59
C THR A 470 6.07 7.57 -16.33
N VAL A 471 5.19 7.38 -17.30
CA VAL A 471 4.68 8.48 -18.13
C VAL A 471 3.15 8.41 -18.19
N LEU A 472 2.51 9.57 -17.99
CA LEU A 472 1.09 9.73 -18.26
C LEU A 472 0.91 10.73 -19.40
N ILE A 473 0.21 10.30 -20.44
CA ILE A 473 -0.24 11.19 -21.52
C ILE A 473 -1.73 11.40 -21.33
N THR A 474 -2.14 12.67 -21.30
CA THR A 474 -3.55 13.07 -21.25
C THR A 474 -3.94 13.69 -22.59
N ILE A 475 -4.93 13.09 -23.24
CA ILE A 475 -5.51 13.56 -24.49
C ILE A 475 -6.88 14.14 -24.17
N GLU A 476 -7.02 15.46 -24.35
CA GLU A 476 -8.30 16.15 -24.20
C GLU A 476 -9.09 16.01 -25.49
N ILE A 477 -10.26 15.37 -25.42
CA ILE A 477 -11.19 15.22 -26.53
C ILE A 477 -12.36 16.20 -26.39
N VAL A 478 -13.00 16.52 -27.51
CA VAL A 478 -14.15 17.48 -27.56
C VAL A 478 -15.47 16.76 -27.47
#